data_86634fb3bac4a9806c37eb4b45e35152
#
_entry.id   86634fb3bac4a9806c37eb4b45e35152
#
_cell.length_a   1.000
_cell.length_b   1.000
_cell.length_c   1.000
_cell.angle_alpha   90.00
_cell.angle_beta   90.00
_cell.angle_gamma   90.00
#
_symmetry.space_group_name_H-M   'P 1'
#
loop_
_entity.id
_entity.type
_entity.pdbx_description
1 polymer ?
#
loop_
_entity_poly.entity_id
_entity_poly.type
_entity_poly.pdbx_seq_one_letter_code
_entity_poly.pdbx_strand_id
1 'polypeptide(L)'
;MADPLHLLTDRLQPAFDAVAGTPGTDPVVRPSDHADAQANGALPLAKRLGRNPREIAQAVVETADLDGVASAEIAGPGFINLTLDPAFIGRLVAEVATDDRLGIEP
;
A
#
# COMPACT_ATOMS: atom_id res chain seq x y z
N MET A 1 -4.10 13.82 -11.01
CA MET A 1 -4.74 13.48 -9.75
C MET A 1 -4.12 12.22 -9.15
N ALA A 2 -3.86 12.22 -7.87
CA ALA A 2 -3.25 11.08 -7.22
C ALA A 2 -4.25 9.94 -7.05
N ASP A 3 -3.84 8.73 -7.42
CA ASP A 3 -4.62 7.54 -7.19
C ASP A 3 -4.11 6.88 -5.90
N PRO A 4 -4.95 6.77 -4.85
CA PRO A 4 -4.51 6.18 -3.60
C PRO A 4 -3.94 4.76 -3.75
N LEU A 5 -4.52 3.96 -4.65
CA LEU A 5 -4.02 2.60 -4.87
C LEU A 5 -2.62 2.63 -5.48
N HIS A 6 -2.39 3.56 -6.40
CA HIS A 6 -1.07 3.71 -7.02
C HIS A 6 -0.04 4.20 -6.00
N LEU A 7 -0.42 5.14 -5.14
CA LEU A 7 0.46 5.62 -4.09
C LEU A 7 0.81 4.53 -3.10
N LEU A 8 -0.17 3.71 -2.73
CA LEU A 8 0.09 2.57 -1.84
C LEU A 8 1.01 1.56 -2.51
N THR A 9 0.83 1.32 -3.80
CA THR A 9 1.71 0.44 -4.55
C THR A 9 3.14 0.98 -4.52
N ASP A 10 3.30 2.28 -4.76
CA ASP A 10 4.64 2.90 -4.75
C ASP A 10 5.30 2.81 -3.38
N ARG A 11 4.52 2.93 -2.30
CA ARG A 11 5.05 2.83 -0.94
C ARG A 11 5.41 1.41 -0.57
N LEU A 12 4.65 0.43 -1.06
CA LEU A 12 4.88 -0.98 -0.73
C LEU A 12 5.94 -1.62 -1.62
N GLN A 13 6.14 -1.11 -2.83
CA GLN A 13 7.07 -1.71 -3.79
C GLN A 13 8.47 -1.93 -3.21
N PRO A 14 9.11 -0.92 -2.57
CA PRO A 14 10.45 -1.13 -2.01
C PRO A 14 10.47 -2.20 -0.93
N ALA A 15 9.40 -2.31 -0.13
CA ALA A 15 9.33 -3.31 0.92
C ALA A 15 9.22 -4.72 0.33
N PHE A 16 8.37 -4.89 -0.69
CA PHE A 16 8.25 -6.17 -1.37
C PHE A 16 9.56 -6.54 -2.05
N ASP A 17 10.23 -5.58 -2.70
CA ASP A 17 11.51 -5.83 -3.34
C ASP A 17 12.57 -6.25 -2.34
N ALA A 18 12.60 -5.61 -1.17
CA ALA A 18 13.57 -5.95 -0.12
C ALA A 18 13.34 -7.36 0.41
N VAL A 19 12.09 -7.73 0.63
CA VAL A 19 11.75 -9.06 1.14
C VAL A 19 12.00 -10.14 0.08
N ALA A 20 11.70 -9.82 -1.18
CA ALA A 20 11.90 -10.75 -2.28
C ALA A 20 13.37 -10.89 -2.68
N GLY A 21 14.17 -9.86 -2.44
CA GLY A 21 15.56 -9.82 -2.88
C GLY A 21 15.70 -9.53 -4.36
N THR A 22 14.63 -9.12 -5.04
CA THR A 22 14.64 -8.78 -6.46
C THR A 22 13.75 -7.57 -6.70
N PRO A 23 14.08 -6.72 -7.68
CA PRO A 23 13.24 -5.58 -8.01
C PRO A 23 11.99 -5.98 -8.81
N GLY A 24 11.01 -5.10 -8.80
CA GLY A 24 9.82 -5.29 -9.62
C GLY A 24 8.78 -6.25 -9.06
N THR A 25 8.83 -6.53 -7.77
CA THR A 25 7.86 -7.41 -7.14
C THR A 25 6.52 -6.69 -6.96
N ASP A 26 5.46 -7.25 -7.52
CA ASP A 26 4.13 -6.62 -7.50
C ASP A 26 3.47 -6.76 -6.13
N PRO A 27 3.17 -5.65 -5.45
CA PRO A 27 2.43 -5.72 -4.18
C PRO A 27 0.98 -6.17 -4.34
N VAL A 28 0.43 -6.12 -5.53
CA VAL A 28 -0.96 -6.49 -5.85
C VAL A 28 -1.94 -5.74 -4.94
N VAL A 29 -1.93 -4.42 -5.04
CA VAL A 29 -2.83 -3.56 -4.27
C VAL A 29 -4.16 -3.46 -4.98
N ARG A 30 -5.25 -3.76 -4.25
CA ARG A 30 -6.60 -3.76 -4.80
C ARG A 30 -7.58 -3.11 -3.83
N PRO A 31 -8.73 -2.63 -4.32
CA PRO A 31 -9.79 -2.17 -3.43
C PRO A 31 -10.25 -3.31 -2.53
N SER A 32 -10.72 -2.97 -1.33
CA SER A 32 -11.16 -3.97 -0.36
C SER A 32 -12.48 -3.56 0.27
N ASP A 33 -13.33 -4.56 0.57
CA ASP A 33 -14.57 -4.31 1.29
C ASP A 33 -14.34 -4.20 2.80
N HIS A 34 -13.17 -4.62 3.28
CA HIS A 34 -12.86 -4.65 4.71
C HIS A 34 -11.93 -3.51 5.14
N ALA A 35 -11.35 -2.81 4.18
CA ALA A 35 -10.43 -1.71 4.44
C ALA A 35 -10.42 -0.83 3.19
N ASP A 36 -9.63 0.22 3.18
CA ASP A 36 -9.54 1.07 2.01
C ASP A 36 -8.87 0.35 0.84
N ALA A 37 -7.92 -0.53 1.13
CA ALA A 37 -7.25 -1.33 0.12
C ALA A 37 -6.70 -2.61 0.75
N GLN A 38 -6.28 -3.53 -0.09
CA GLN A 38 -5.66 -4.77 0.37
C GLN A 38 -4.50 -5.10 -0.57
N ALA A 39 -3.36 -5.43 0.01
CA ALA A 39 -2.19 -5.87 -0.75
C ALA A 39 -2.10 -7.39 -0.63
N ASN A 40 -2.14 -8.08 -1.77
CA ASN A 40 -2.18 -9.54 -1.80
C ASN A 40 -0.88 -10.14 -2.34
N GLY A 41 0.13 -9.33 -2.58
CA GLY A 41 1.38 -9.79 -3.20
C GLY A 41 2.20 -10.74 -2.36
N ALA A 42 1.94 -10.82 -1.03
CA ALA A 42 2.66 -11.74 -0.16
C ALA A 42 2.37 -13.20 -0.49
N LEU A 43 1.17 -13.52 -0.97
CA LEU A 43 0.79 -14.89 -1.28
C LEU A 43 1.63 -15.49 -2.41
N PRO A 44 1.67 -14.89 -3.61
CA PRO A 44 2.50 -15.44 -4.68
C PRO A 44 4.00 -15.35 -4.37
N LEU A 45 4.41 -14.30 -3.64
CA LEU A 45 5.82 -14.17 -3.25
C LEU A 45 6.24 -15.27 -2.29
N ALA A 46 5.40 -15.58 -1.31
CA ALA A 46 5.69 -16.66 -0.35
C ALA A 46 5.81 -18.00 -1.05
N LYS A 47 4.94 -18.25 -2.03
CA LYS A 47 4.99 -19.48 -2.80
C LYS A 47 6.30 -19.56 -3.58
N ARG A 48 6.73 -18.46 -4.17
CA ARG A 48 7.98 -18.41 -4.93
C ARG A 48 9.20 -18.64 -4.04
N LEU A 49 9.16 -18.07 -2.82
CA LEU A 49 10.28 -18.16 -1.88
C LEU A 49 10.21 -19.42 -1.00
N GLY A 50 9.12 -20.17 -1.04
CA GLY A 50 8.93 -21.33 -0.19
C GLY A 50 8.77 -20.96 1.28
N ARG A 51 8.15 -19.83 1.59
CA ARG A 51 7.98 -19.33 2.94
C ARG A 51 6.50 -19.13 3.26
N ASN A 52 6.21 -18.94 4.55
CA ASN A 52 4.85 -18.72 5.01
C ASN A 52 4.37 -17.31 4.56
N PRO A 53 3.19 -17.20 3.92
CA PRO A 53 2.70 -15.89 3.47
C PRO A 53 2.56 -14.86 4.59
N ARG A 54 2.16 -15.29 5.79
CA ARG A 54 2.03 -14.35 6.91
C ARG A 54 3.38 -13.80 7.34
N GLU A 55 4.43 -14.61 7.26
CA GLU A 55 5.79 -14.14 7.56
C GLU A 55 6.25 -13.12 6.53
N ILE A 56 5.94 -13.37 5.26
CA ILE A 56 6.24 -12.42 4.19
C ILE A 56 5.49 -11.11 4.41
N ALA A 57 4.19 -11.21 4.73
CA ALA A 57 3.37 -10.03 4.98
C ALA A 57 3.90 -9.23 6.17
N GLN A 58 4.30 -9.92 7.24
CA GLN A 58 4.86 -9.27 8.43
C GLN A 58 6.15 -8.54 8.08
N ALA A 59 7.03 -9.17 7.33
CA ALA A 59 8.29 -8.55 6.93
C ALA A 59 8.05 -7.31 6.05
N VAL A 60 7.07 -7.39 5.16
CA VAL A 60 6.72 -6.26 4.30
C VAL A 60 6.18 -5.11 5.15
N VAL A 61 5.27 -5.39 6.08
CA VAL A 61 4.69 -4.36 6.94
C VAL A 61 5.77 -3.67 7.77
N GLU A 62 6.73 -4.44 8.29
CA GLU A 62 7.81 -3.88 9.09
C GLU A 62 8.80 -3.06 8.26
N THR A 63 8.93 -3.37 6.99
CA THR A 63 9.87 -2.69 6.10
C THR A 63 9.24 -1.49 5.42
N ALA A 64 7.94 -1.54 5.13
CA ALA A 64 7.27 -0.49 4.39
C ALA A 64 7.17 0.80 5.18
N ASP A 65 7.38 1.92 4.49
CA ASP A 65 7.22 3.24 5.08
C ASP A 65 5.83 3.76 4.71
N LEU A 66 4.88 3.54 5.61
CA LEU A 66 3.51 4.00 5.45
C LEU A 66 3.16 5.12 6.42
N ASP A 67 4.16 5.67 7.10
CA ASP A 67 3.96 6.69 8.12
C ASP A 67 3.28 7.92 7.52
N GLY A 68 2.16 8.32 8.11
CA GLY A 68 1.40 9.47 7.62
C GLY A 68 0.60 9.19 6.34
N VAL A 69 0.59 7.95 5.86
CA VAL A 69 -0.13 7.58 4.63
C VAL A 69 -1.23 6.56 4.94
N ALA A 70 -0.88 5.48 5.59
CA ALA A 70 -1.81 4.40 5.87
C ALA A 70 -1.33 3.58 7.04
N SER A 71 -2.24 2.80 7.62
CA SER A 71 -1.90 1.75 8.56
C SER A 71 -2.11 0.41 7.88
N ALA A 72 -1.39 -0.61 8.32
CA ALA A 72 -1.45 -1.94 7.73
C ALA A 72 -1.73 -2.98 8.79
N GLU A 73 -2.59 -3.94 8.45
CA GLU A 73 -2.93 -5.04 9.33
C GLU A 73 -2.93 -6.34 8.54
N ILE A 74 -2.33 -7.37 9.07
CA ILE A 74 -2.26 -8.66 8.40
C ILE A 74 -3.52 -9.45 8.70
N ALA A 75 -4.16 -9.97 7.66
CA ALA A 75 -5.39 -10.74 7.78
C ALA A 75 -5.29 -12.01 6.94
N GLY A 76 -6.06 -13.03 7.32
CA GLY A 76 -6.12 -14.28 6.57
C GLY A 76 -4.77 -14.93 6.39
N PRO A 77 -4.54 -15.54 5.24
CA PRO A 77 -3.29 -16.30 5.00
C PRO A 77 -2.07 -15.42 4.73
N GLY A 78 -2.24 -14.11 4.60
CA GLY A 78 -1.13 -13.20 4.29
C GLY A 78 -1.57 -11.97 3.54
N PHE A 79 -2.84 -11.61 3.66
CA PHE A 79 -3.36 -10.37 3.09
C PHE A 79 -2.96 -9.20 3.99
N ILE A 80 -2.63 -8.07 3.40
CA ILE A 80 -2.33 -6.86 4.14
C ILE A 80 -3.47 -5.88 3.89
N ASN A 81 -4.27 -5.64 4.93
CA ASN A 81 -5.35 -4.66 4.86
C ASN A 81 -4.77 -3.28 5.14
N LEU A 82 -5.07 -2.33 4.27
CA LEU A 82 -4.52 -0.99 4.32
C LEU A 82 -5.65 0.00 4.57
N THR A 83 -5.51 0.80 5.63
CA THR A 83 -6.47 1.85 5.96
C THR A 83 -5.76 3.18 5.81
N LEU A 84 -6.29 4.03 4.93
CA LEU A 84 -5.66 5.33 4.68
C LEU A 84 -5.73 6.21 5.92
N ASP A 85 -4.65 6.91 6.19
CA ASP A 85 -4.59 7.86 7.29
C ASP A 85 -5.50 9.04 6.95
N PRO A 86 -6.40 9.46 7.87
CA PRO A 86 -7.26 10.61 7.61
C PRO A 86 -6.49 11.88 7.25
N ALA A 87 -5.32 12.09 7.84
CA ALA A 87 -4.50 13.24 7.51
C ALA A 87 -3.99 13.18 6.07
N PHE A 88 -3.69 11.98 5.58
CA PHE A 88 -3.27 11.78 4.20
C PHE A 88 -4.42 12.10 3.25
N ILE A 89 -5.62 11.63 3.56
CA ILE A 89 -6.81 11.92 2.75
C ILE A 89 -7.05 13.43 2.70
N GLY A 90 -6.91 14.10 3.84
CA GLY A 90 -7.06 15.55 3.90
C GLY A 90 -6.06 16.28 3.02
N ARG A 91 -4.82 15.81 2.98
CA ARG A 91 -3.80 16.42 2.11
C ARG A 91 -4.13 16.23 0.64
N LEU A 92 -4.64 15.07 0.25
CA LEU A 92 -5.03 14.82 -1.13
C LEU A 92 -6.15 15.77 -1.56
N VAL A 93 -7.15 15.97 -0.69
CA VAL A 93 -8.24 16.88 -0.99
C VAL A 93 -7.72 18.31 -1.11
N ALA A 94 -6.83 18.72 -0.22
CA ALA A 94 -6.25 20.06 -0.26
C ALA A 94 -5.46 20.29 -1.55
N GLU A 95 -4.70 19.31 -1.98
CA GLU A 95 -3.93 19.42 -3.22
C GLU A 95 -4.85 19.57 -4.43
N VAL A 96 -5.92 18.81 -4.47
CA VAL A 96 -6.89 18.89 -5.54
C VAL A 96 -7.53 20.28 -5.57
N ALA A 97 -7.93 20.79 -4.41
CA ALA A 97 -8.55 22.10 -4.32
C ALA A 97 -7.60 23.21 -4.76
N THR A 98 -6.35 23.10 -4.39
CA THR A 98 -5.35 24.09 -4.75
C THR A 98 -5.05 24.05 -6.24
N ASP A 99 -4.97 22.83 -6.75
CA ASP A 99 -4.63 22.62 -8.12
C ASP A 99 -5.69 23.10 -9.05
N ASP A 100 -6.81 23.33 -8.52
CA ASP A 100 -7.91 23.74 -9.30
C ASP A 100 -7.90 25.20 -9.57
N ARG A 101 -6.79 25.84 -9.47
CA ARG A 101 -6.72 27.20 -9.80
C ARG A 101 -7.01 27.25 -11.19
N LEU A 102 -7.13 26.23 -11.48
CA LEU A 102 -7.58 25.99 -12.56
C LEU A 102 -8.87 26.19 -12.17
N GLY A 103 -9.03 26.36 -11.57
CA GLY A 103 -10.09 26.45 -11.13
C GLY A 103 -10.07 26.95 -9.78
N ILE A 104 -9.58 27.32 -9.58
CA ILE A 104 -9.64 27.64 -8.63
C ILE A 104 -9.06 28.15 -8.08
N GLU A 105 -8.44 28.50 -8.08
CA GLU A 105 -8.28 28.74 -7.55
C GLU A 105 -8.58 29.07 -7.19
N PRO A 106 -8.59 29.26 -6.94
CA PRO A 106 -9.19 29.38 -6.58
C PRO A 106 -9.62 29.47 -6.95
#